data_5463540c7666985395f0314b9ae6a6ad
#
_entry.id   5463540c7666985395f0314b9ae6a6ad
#
_cell.length_a   1.000
_cell.length_b   1.000
_cell.length_c   1.000
_cell.angle_alpha   90.00
_cell.angle_beta   90.00
_cell.angle_gamma   90.00
#
_symmetry.space_group_name_H-M   'P 1'
#
loop_
_entity.id
_entity.type
_entity.pdbx_description
1 polymer ?
#
loop_
_entity_poly.entity_id
_entity_poly.type
_entity_poly.pdbx_seq_one_letter_code
_entity_poly.pdbx_strand_id
1 'polypeptide(L)'
;MDIVKNEICKLLTKRTVLILLFLLVLNPVLGLYTMNTVNDDGYTGKDYSALYGEISNYSREEVLPEIEQRQMTAEAYGRISLCSRVYKEVGACLSYDEYLDSVNEKADEISIMNKFSGNGGFAEKNAAKTSRVYGKLKGTVPEVIDASGLLNITDNELTDYVAVIMLFIIALNLVFYEKSENQLALLRTTARGRRQLMASKSFVMIMAVVLITLLLYGINAVISMCFYNPINLKSPLQSVYLYYG
;
A
#
# COMPACT_ATOMS: atom_id res chain seq x y z
N MET A 1 2.04 33.10 -14.22
CA MET A 1 1.16 32.77 -13.10
C MET A 1 -0.32 32.74 -13.49
N ASP A 2 -0.77 33.63 -14.37
CA ASP A 2 -2.18 33.71 -14.75
C ASP A 2 -2.73 32.52 -15.53
N ILE A 3 -1.91 31.88 -16.40
CA ILE A 3 -2.32 30.70 -17.17
C ILE A 3 -2.65 29.50 -16.24
N VAL A 4 -1.80 29.22 -15.27
CA VAL A 4 -2.02 28.14 -14.30
C VAL A 4 -3.27 28.40 -13.47
N LYS A 5 -3.48 29.64 -13.01
CA LYS A 5 -4.68 30.04 -12.29
C LYS A 5 -5.95 29.80 -13.11
N ASN A 6 -5.92 30.15 -14.38
CA ASN A 6 -7.04 29.93 -15.30
C ASN A 6 -7.32 28.43 -15.51
N GLU A 7 -6.28 27.59 -15.63
CA GLU A 7 -6.44 26.13 -15.73
C GLU A 7 -7.07 25.54 -14.46
N ILE A 8 -6.65 26.00 -13.28
CA ILE A 8 -7.26 25.59 -12.01
C ILE A 8 -8.73 26.03 -11.94
N CYS A 9 -9.06 27.28 -12.34
CA CYS A 9 -10.44 27.74 -12.33
C CYS A 9 -11.36 26.93 -13.25
N LYS A 10 -10.85 26.42 -14.39
CA LYS A 10 -11.59 25.52 -15.28
C LYS A 10 -11.95 24.18 -14.60
N LEU A 11 -11.08 23.67 -13.73
CA LEU A 11 -11.33 22.45 -12.95
C LEU A 11 -12.36 22.64 -11.84
N LEU A 12 -12.42 23.84 -11.25
CA LEU A 12 -13.30 24.16 -10.13
C LEU A 12 -14.74 24.51 -10.57
N THR A 13 -15.26 23.84 -11.59
CA THR A 13 -16.69 23.96 -11.91
C THR A 13 -17.53 23.32 -10.80
N LYS A 14 -18.70 23.91 -10.49
CA LYS A 14 -19.58 23.39 -9.43
C LYS A 14 -19.86 21.88 -9.56
N ARG A 15 -20.07 21.40 -10.80
CA ARG A 15 -20.34 19.98 -11.08
C ARG A 15 -19.12 19.12 -10.78
N THR A 16 -17.94 19.50 -11.24
CA THR A 16 -16.71 18.75 -10.99
C THR A 16 -16.39 18.68 -9.50
N VAL A 17 -16.48 19.82 -8.81
CA VAL A 17 -16.23 19.87 -7.36
C VAL A 17 -17.20 18.98 -6.60
N LEU A 18 -18.50 18.98 -6.94
CA LEU A 18 -19.47 18.11 -6.30
C LEU A 18 -19.16 16.62 -6.51
N ILE A 19 -18.76 16.22 -7.71
CA ILE A 19 -18.41 14.82 -8.01
C ILE A 19 -17.14 14.42 -7.23
N LEU A 20 -16.12 15.29 -7.22
CA LEU A 20 -14.88 15.02 -6.47
C LEU A 20 -15.12 14.94 -4.97
N LEU A 21 -15.96 15.81 -4.41
CA LEU A 21 -16.37 15.74 -3.00
C LEU A 21 -17.16 14.46 -2.69
N PHE A 22 -18.08 14.07 -3.58
CA PHE A 22 -18.80 12.80 -3.42
C PHE A 22 -17.85 11.61 -3.38
N LEU A 23 -16.88 11.54 -4.31
CA LEU A 23 -15.89 10.46 -4.36
C LEU A 23 -14.97 10.50 -3.12
N LEU A 24 -14.62 11.70 -2.64
CA LEU A 24 -13.83 11.86 -1.43
C LEU A 24 -14.55 11.34 -0.18
N VAL A 25 -15.88 11.53 -0.09
CA VAL A 25 -16.69 10.99 1.01
C VAL A 25 -16.96 9.50 0.83
N LEU A 26 -17.08 9.04 -0.43
CA LEU A 26 -17.29 7.63 -0.73
C LEU A 26 -16.11 6.75 -0.27
N ASN A 27 -14.87 7.23 -0.42
CA ASN A 27 -13.67 6.49 -0.03
C ASN A 27 -13.69 6.01 1.44
N PRO A 28 -13.88 6.85 2.47
CA PRO A 28 -13.96 6.40 3.85
C PRO A 28 -15.15 5.47 4.12
N VAL A 29 -16.28 5.68 3.45
CA VAL A 29 -17.45 4.80 3.59
C VAL A 29 -17.13 3.39 3.07
N LEU A 30 -16.47 3.27 1.92
CA LEU A 30 -16.03 2.00 1.38
C LEU A 30 -14.97 1.35 2.29
N GLY A 31 -14.00 2.10 2.79
CA GLY A 31 -12.99 1.60 3.73
C GLY A 31 -13.59 1.06 5.02
N LEU A 32 -14.56 1.75 5.61
CA LEU A 32 -15.28 1.28 6.79
C LEU A 32 -16.17 0.08 6.48
N TYR A 33 -16.74 0.02 5.29
CA TYR A 33 -17.54 -1.12 4.85
C TYR A 33 -16.65 -2.39 4.75
N THR A 34 -15.53 -2.32 4.06
CA THR A 34 -14.61 -3.47 3.92
C THR A 34 -14.07 -3.96 5.26
N MET A 35 -13.75 -3.04 6.18
CA MET A 35 -13.30 -3.39 7.52
C MET A 35 -14.33 -4.22 8.33
N ASN A 36 -15.63 -3.98 8.11
CA ASN A 36 -16.71 -4.66 8.81
C ASN A 36 -17.28 -5.85 8.03
N THR A 37 -16.87 -6.05 6.79
CA THR A 37 -17.34 -7.16 5.96
C THR A 37 -16.53 -8.41 6.27
N VAL A 38 -17.22 -9.53 6.39
CA VAL A 38 -16.60 -10.84 6.53
C VAL A 38 -15.90 -11.18 5.22
N ASN A 39 -14.61 -11.50 5.28
CA ASN A 39 -13.84 -11.95 4.12
C ASN A 39 -14.15 -13.42 3.76
N ASP A 40 -13.55 -13.91 2.69
CA ASP A 40 -13.72 -15.30 2.22
C ASP A 40 -13.25 -16.34 3.27
N ASP A 41 -12.36 -15.95 4.17
CA ASP A 41 -11.86 -16.79 5.26
C ASP A 41 -12.80 -16.80 6.49
N GLY A 42 -13.87 -16.04 6.48
CA GLY A 42 -14.92 -16.07 7.49
C GLY A 42 -14.72 -15.16 8.70
N TYR A 43 -13.81 -14.18 8.65
CA TYR A 43 -13.58 -13.20 9.72
C TYR A 43 -13.53 -11.76 9.16
N THR A 44 -13.66 -10.78 10.04
CA THR A 44 -13.57 -9.35 9.67
C THR A 44 -12.18 -8.79 9.96
N GLY A 45 -11.85 -7.63 9.37
CA GLY A 45 -10.63 -6.90 9.74
C GLY A 45 -10.56 -6.52 11.22
N LYS A 46 -11.72 -6.31 11.86
CA LYS A 46 -11.80 -6.06 13.31
C LYS A 46 -11.43 -7.29 14.14
N ASP A 47 -11.88 -8.48 13.74
CA ASP A 47 -11.53 -9.72 14.44
C ASP A 47 -10.03 -9.96 14.40
N TYR A 48 -9.41 -9.69 13.24
CA TYR A 48 -7.95 -9.78 13.08
C TYR A 48 -7.21 -8.79 13.98
N SER A 49 -7.60 -7.53 13.98
CA SER A 49 -6.97 -6.50 14.82
C SER A 49 -7.17 -6.77 16.31
N ALA A 50 -8.36 -7.28 16.70
CA ALA A 50 -8.64 -7.66 18.07
C ALA A 50 -7.74 -8.80 18.55
N LEU A 51 -7.55 -9.83 17.73
CA LEU A 51 -6.66 -10.94 18.07
C LEU A 51 -5.21 -10.46 18.24
N TYR A 52 -4.71 -9.61 17.35
CA TYR A 52 -3.37 -9.04 17.50
C TYR A 52 -3.23 -8.18 18.76
N GLY A 53 -4.25 -7.40 19.11
CA GLY A 53 -4.27 -6.62 20.35
C GLY A 53 -4.17 -7.51 21.61
N GLU A 54 -4.81 -8.68 21.58
CA GLU A 54 -4.73 -9.64 22.67
C GLU A 54 -3.35 -10.31 22.77
N ILE A 55 -2.82 -10.78 21.63
CA ILE A 55 -1.52 -11.50 21.61
C ILE A 55 -0.32 -10.57 21.82
N SER A 56 -0.45 -9.27 21.57
CA SER A 56 0.63 -8.30 21.79
C SER A 56 1.07 -8.18 23.26
N ASN A 57 0.25 -8.69 24.20
CA ASN A 57 0.57 -8.71 25.62
C ASN A 57 1.47 -9.91 26.04
N TYR A 58 1.65 -10.89 25.15
CA TYR A 58 2.47 -12.07 25.43
C TYR A 58 3.93 -11.83 25.02
N SER A 59 4.83 -12.52 25.70
CA SER A 59 6.24 -12.53 25.29
C SER A 59 6.41 -13.24 23.94
N ARG A 60 7.53 -12.96 23.26
CA ARG A 60 7.84 -13.56 21.95
C ARG A 60 7.80 -15.09 21.96
N GLU A 61 8.20 -15.71 23.06
CA GLU A 61 8.24 -17.17 23.23
C GLU A 61 6.87 -17.78 23.51
N GLU A 62 5.97 -17.01 24.13
CA GLU A 62 4.63 -17.46 24.56
C GLU A 62 3.55 -17.28 23.50
N VAL A 63 3.78 -16.39 22.51
CA VAL A 63 2.77 -16.04 21.51
C VAL A 63 2.33 -17.23 20.67
N LEU A 64 3.26 -18.05 20.18
CA LEU A 64 2.91 -19.21 19.34
C LEU A 64 2.11 -20.28 20.08
N PRO A 65 2.54 -20.75 21.28
CA PRO A 65 1.74 -21.68 22.08
C PRO A 65 0.33 -21.16 22.40
N GLU A 66 0.21 -19.87 22.71
CA GLU A 66 -1.08 -19.24 23.00
C GLU A 66 -2.02 -19.26 21.78
N ILE A 67 -1.51 -18.92 20.57
CA ILE A 67 -2.31 -18.96 19.33
C ILE A 67 -2.70 -20.40 19.00
N GLU A 68 -1.80 -21.38 19.18
CA GLU A 68 -2.07 -22.78 18.95
C GLU A 68 -3.18 -23.31 19.89
N GLN A 69 -3.12 -22.94 21.17
CA GLN A 69 -4.18 -23.27 22.13
C GLN A 69 -5.51 -22.65 21.73
N ARG A 70 -5.53 -21.38 21.28
CA ARG A 70 -6.74 -20.72 20.79
C ARG A 70 -7.28 -21.39 19.53
N GLN A 71 -6.42 -21.83 18.63
CA GLN A 71 -6.83 -22.56 17.43
C GLN A 71 -7.52 -23.89 17.79
N MET A 72 -7.02 -24.62 18.79
CA MET A 72 -7.63 -25.85 19.27
C MET A 72 -8.98 -25.63 19.95
N THR A 73 -9.18 -24.48 20.58
CA THR A 73 -10.41 -24.12 21.29
C THR A 73 -11.41 -23.32 20.44
N ALA A 74 -11.07 -23.00 19.19
CA ALA A 74 -11.91 -22.21 18.31
C ALA A 74 -13.13 -23.00 17.84
N GLU A 75 -14.32 -22.61 18.32
CA GLU A 75 -15.57 -23.30 18.03
C GLU A 75 -16.14 -23.00 16.64
N ALA A 76 -15.71 -21.92 15.99
CA ALA A 76 -16.22 -21.48 14.70
C ALA A 76 -15.13 -21.50 13.62
N TYR A 77 -15.51 -21.91 12.40
CA TYR A 77 -14.61 -22.00 11.25
C TYR A 77 -13.83 -20.70 10.97
N GLY A 78 -14.48 -19.54 11.03
CA GLY A 78 -13.83 -18.26 10.81
C GLY A 78 -12.72 -17.95 11.84
N ARG A 79 -12.90 -18.34 13.09
CA ARG A 79 -11.87 -18.17 14.14
C ARG A 79 -10.69 -19.10 13.93
N ILE A 80 -10.92 -20.32 13.43
CA ILE A 80 -9.84 -21.24 13.07
C ILE A 80 -8.97 -20.67 11.95
N SER A 81 -9.58 -20.17 10.89
CA SER A 81 -8.87 -19.54 9.77
C SER A 81 -8.06 -18.34 10.24
N LEU A 82 -8.66 -17.48 11.06
CA LEU A 82 -7.99 -16.33 11.65
C LEU A 82 -6.77 -16.72 12.48
N CYS A 83 -6.93 -17.66 13.42
CA CYS A 83 -5.83 -18.16 14.25
C CYS A 83 -4.72 -18.80 13.40
N SER A 84 -5.08 -19.59 12.38
CA SER A 84 -4.11 -20.18 11.45
C SER A 84 -3.32 -19.14 10.67
N ARG A 85 -3.96 -18.07 10.24
CA ARG A 85 -3.29 -16.96 9.56
C ARG A 85 -2.32 -16.26 10.48
N VAL A 86 -2.78 -15.85 11.66
CA VAL A 86 -1.94 -15.16 12.65
C VAL A 86 -0.79 -16.06 13.13
N TYR A 87 -1.03 -17.36 13.29
CA TYR A 87 0.01 -18.34 13.61
C TYR A 87 1.13 -18.35 12.56
N LYS A 88 0.77 -18.37 11.26
CA LYS A 88 1.75 -18.32 10.16
C LYS A 88 2.53 -16.99 10.15
N GLU A 89 1.85 -15.89 10.35
CA GLU A 89 2.46 -14.55 10.35
C GLU A 89 3.45 -14.40 11.52
N VAL A 90 3.05 -14.81 12.71
CA VAL A 90 3.91 -14.80 13.91
C VAL A 90 5.05 -15.79 13.76
N GLY A 91 4.79 -16.99 13.26
CA GLY A 91 5.81 -17.99 12.99
C GLY A 91 6.88 -17.48 12.04
N ALA A 92 6.48 -16.85 10.93
CA ALA A 92 7.40 -16.21 9.98
C ALA A 92 8.22 -15.10 10.64
N CYS A 93 7.60 -14.29 11.50
CA CYS A 93 8.29 -13.25 12.26
C CYS A 93 9.36 -13.83 13.20
N LEU A 94 9.06 -14.92 13.87
CA LEU A 94 9.97 -15.59 14.82
C LEU A 94 11.12 -16.32 14.11
N SER A 95 10.86 -16.94 12.96
CA SER A 95 11.85 -17.68 12.16
C SER A 95 12.61 -16.79 11.14
N TYR A 96 12.55 -15.48 11.28
CA TYR A 96 13.13 -14.57 10.29
C TYR A 96 14.64 -14.74 10.11
N ASP A 97 15.40 -14.96 11.18
CA ASP A 97 16.85 -15.19 11.11
C ASP A 97 17.18 -16.49 10.36
N GLU A 98 16.41 -17.56 10.59
CA GLU A 98 16.55 -18.82 9.85
C GLU A 98 16.24 -18.64 8.36
N TYR A 99 15.23 -17.82 8.05
CA TYR A 99 14.91 -17.44 6.68
C TYR A 99 16.08 -16.70 6.02
N LEU A 100 16.67 -15.71 6.70
CA LEU A 100 17.83 -14.97 6.18
C LEU A 100 19.03 -15.89 5.93
N ASP A 101 19.28 -16.84 6.84
CA ASP A 101 20.36 -17.80 6.68
C ASP A 101 20.10 -18.72 5.48
N SER A 102 18.88 -19.21 5.30
CA SER A 102 18.49 -20.04 4.15
C SER A 102 18.64 -19.30 2.80
N VAL A 103 18.30 -18.02 2.77
CA VAL A 103 18.45 -17.19 1.55
C VAL A 103 19.92 -16.98 1.21
N ASN A 104 20.77 -16.72 2.21
CA ASN A 104 22.21 -16.55 2.02
C ASN A 104 22.85 -17.85 1.54
N GLU A 105 22.53 -18.99 2.17
CA GLU A 105 23.01 -20.30 1.77
C GLU A 105 22.67 -20.63 0.32
N LYS A 106 21.41 -20.46 -0.09
CA LYS A 106 20.98 -20.65 -1.47
C LYS A 106 21.66 -19.69 -2.45
N ALA A 107 21.89 -18.46 -2.07
CA ALA A 107 22.58 -17.49 -2.91
C ALA A 107 24.05 -17.90 -3.12
N ASP A 108 24.72 -18.41 -2.09
CA ASP A 108 26.10 -18.90 -2.13
C ASP A 108 26.18 -20.17 -2.98
N GLU A 109 25.26 -21.13 -2.82
CA GLU A 109 25.15 -22.31 -3.69
C GLU A 109 25.01 -21.96 -5.17
N ILE A 110 24.09 -21.04 -5.50
CA ILE A 110 23.89 -20.55 -6.88
C ILE A 110 25.16 -19.88 -7.40
N SER A 111 25.88 -19.11 -6.59
CA SER A 111 27.12 -18.49 -6.95
C SER A 111 28.22 -19.53 -7.27
N ILE A 112 28.32 -20.55 -6.46
CA ILE A 112 29.29 -21.65 -6.63
C ILE A 112 28.95 -22.44 -7.92
N MET A 113 27.69 -22.85 -8.10
CA MET A 113 27.25 -23.59 -9.29
C MET A 113 27.54 -22.84 -10.60
N ASN A 114 27.29 -21.54 -10.62
CA ASN A 114 27.54 -20.70 -11.80
C ASN A 114 29.03 -20.52 -12.09
N LYS A 115 29.89 -20.48 -11.09
CA LYS A 115 31.35 -20.48 -11.27
C LYS A 115 31.84 -21.77 -11.94
N PHE A 116 31.30 -22.91 -11.52
CA PHE A 116 31.69 -24.21 -12.14
C PHE A 116 31.15 -24.40 -13.56
N SER A 117 29.97 -23.86 -13.86
CA SER A 117 29.36 -23.98 -15.20
C SER A 117 29.88 -22.97 -16.22
N GLY A 118 30.81 -22.08 -15.86
CA GLY A 118 31.36 -21.06 -16.74
C GLY A 118 30.39 -19.98 -17.19
N ASN A 119 29.17 -20.00 -16.66
CA ASN A 119 28.09 -19.03 -16.94
C ASN A 119 28.11 -17.85 -15.97
N GLY A 120 29.30 -17.23 -15.75
CA GLY A 120 29.48 -16.04 -14.91
C GLY A 120 28.75 -14.80 -15.40
N GLY A 121 27.43 -14.91 -15.49
CA GLY A 121 26.56 -13.87 -16.04
C GLY A 121 25.69 -13.17 -14.99
N PHE A 122 24.46 -12.87 -15.39
CA PHE A 122 23.47 -12.19 -14.57
C PHE A 122 23.15 -12.94 -13.27
N ALA A 123 23.06 -14.28 -13.32
CA ALA A 123 22.72 -15.13 -12.18
C ALA A 123 23.76 -15.02 -11.03
N GLU A 124 25.06 -15.05 -11.35
CA GLU A 124 26.13 -14.90 -10.37
C GLU A 124 26.10 -13.51 -9.71
N LYS A 125 25.94 -12.45 -10.54
CA LYS A 125 25.85 -11.08 -10.03
C LYS A 125 24.62 -10.87 -9.16
N ASN A 126 23.51 -11.50 -9.54
CA ASN A 126 22.26 -11.41 -8.77
C ASN A 126 22.39 -12.16 -7.44
N ALA A 127 22.96 -13.37 -7.43
CA ALA A 127 23.21 -14.13 -6.21
C ALA A 127 24.14 -13.36 -5.25
N ALA A 128 25.25 -12.83 -5.75
CA ALA A 128 26.17 -12.02 -4.95
C ALA A 128 25.52 -10.74 -4.40
N LYS A 129 24.62 -10.10 -5.18
CA LYS A 129 23.84 -8.94 -4.72
C LYS A 129 22.85 -9.37 -3.65
N THR A 130 22.14 -10.48 -3.83
CA THR A 130 21.18 -11.04 -2.87
C THR A 130 21.87 -11.31 -1.54
N SER A 131 22.95 -12.08 -1.52
CA SER A 131 23.71 -12.36 -0.29
C SER A 131 24.16 -11.06 0.41
N ARG A 132 24.62 -10.06 -0.34
CA ARG A 132 25.03 -8.77 0.24
C ARG A 132 23.86 -8.00 0.85
N VAL A 133 22.69 -8.00 0.20
CA VAL A 133 21.51 -7.25 0.67
C VAL A 133 20.93 -7.92 1.89
N TYR A 134 20.70 -9.22 1.84
CA TYR A 134 20.13 -9.99 2.96
C TYR A 134 21.12 -10.11 4.13
N GLY A 135 22.42 -10.19 3.86
CA GLY A 135 23.43 -10.16 4.92
C GLY A 135 23.42 -8.87 5.75
N LYS A 136 22.95 -7.74 5.21
CA LYS A 136 22.78 -6.49 5.98
C LYS A 136 21.57 -6.51 6.91
N LEU A 137 20.62 -7.40 6.67
CA LEU A 137 19.40 -7.54 7.48
C LEU A 137 19.61 -8.50 8.66
N LYS A 138 20.72 -9.24 8.69
CA LYS A 138 21.09 -10.09 9.83
C LYS A 138 21.13 -9.28 11.12
N GLY A 139 20.48 -9.82 12.17
CA GLY A 139 20.33 -9.15 13.45
C GLY A 139 19.15 -8.17 13.53
N THR A 140 18.37 -8.01 12.44
CA THR A 140 17.09 -7.30 12.54
C THR A 140 16.10 -8.25 13.21
N VAL A 141 15.55 -7.85 14.34
CA VAL A 141 14.54 -8.62 15.07
C VAL A 141 13.16 -8.07 14.71
N PRO A 142 12.37 -8.76 13.86
CA PRO A 142 11.00 -8.35 13.59
C PRO A 142 10.15 -8.42 14.85
N GLU A 143 9.24 -7.49 15.01
CA GLU A 143 8.26 -7.46 16.08
C GLU A 143 6.93 -8.05 15.60
N VAL A 144 6.21 -8.68 16.50
CA VAL A 144 4.84 -9.15 16.25
C VAL A 144 3.93 -7.94 16.35
N ILE A 145 3.51 -7.41 15.19
CA ILE A 145 2.68 -6.21 15.10
C ILE A 145 1.43 -6.46 14.25
N ASP A 146 0.36 -5.78 14.61
CA ASP A 146 -0.81 -5.67 13.73
C ASP A 146 -0.48 -4.76 12.55
N ALA A 147 -0.29 -5.35 11.38
CA ALA A 147 -0.02 -4.62 10.16
C ALA A 147 -1.30 -4.13 9.43
N SER A 148 -2.49 -4.51 9.90
CA SER A 148 -3.76 -4.21 9.21
C SER A 148 -4.01 -2.70 9.03
N GLY A 149 -3.65 -1.89 10.02
CA GLY A 149 -3.74 -0.44 9.92
C GLY A 149 -2.81 0.13 8.84
N LEU A 150 -1.58 -0.37 8.73
CA LEU A 150 -0.63 0.04 7.70
C LEU A 150 -1.10 -0.43 6.31
N LEU A 151 -1.55 -1.67 6.20
CA LEU A 151 -2.07 -2.24 4.95
C LEU A 151 -3.31 -1.49 4.46
N ASN A 152 -4.20 -1.09 5.35
CA ASN A 152 -5.34 -0.23 4.97
C ASN A 152 -4.92 1.12 4.39
N ILE A 153 -3.74 1.64 4.74
CA ILE A 153 -3.22 2.87 4.15
C ILE A 153 -2.56 2.59 2.80
N THR A 154 -1.72 1.53 2.70
CA THR A 154 -0.81 1.33 1.57
C THR A 154 -1.32 0.38 0.50
N ASP A 155 -2.21 -0.54 0.86
CA ASP A 155 -2.70 -1.65 0.00
C ASP A 155 -4.23 -1.67 -0.06
N ASN A 156 -4.85 -0.50 -0.17
CA ASN A 156 -6.30 -0.38 -0.29
C ASN A 156 -6.72 -0.17 -1.75
N GLU A 157 -6.98 -1.28 -2.46
CA GLU A 157 -7.38 -1.27 -3.87
C GLU A 157 -8.58 -0.35 -4.17
N LEU A 158 -9.54 -0.26 -3.25
CA LEU A 158 -10.72 0.60 -3.46
C LEU A 158 -10.33 2.09 -3.48
N THR A 159 -9.37 2.48 -2.65
CA THR A 159 -8.83 3.84 -2.66
C THR A 159 -8.13 4.14 -3.98
N ASP A 160 -7.40 3.17 -4.54
CA ASP A 160 -6.73 3.30 -5.83
C ASP A 160 -7.74 3.51 -6.96
N TYR A 161 -8.83 2.74 -6.99
CA TYR A 161 -9.91 2.94 -7.97
C TYR A 161 -10.55 4.32 -7.84
N VAL A 162 -10.83 4.77 -6.61
CA VAL A 162 -11.38 6.12 -6.39
C VAL A 162 -10.40 7.19 -6.87
N ALA A 163 -9.10 7.05 -6.57
CA ALA A 163 -8.06 7.97 -7.02
C ALA A 163 -8.00 8.06 -8.54
N VAL A 164 -7.98 6.91 -9.22
CA VAL A 164 -7.94 6.83 -10.69
C VAL A 164 -9.17 7.50 -11.30
N ILE A 165 -10.38 7.25 -10.76
CA ILE A 165 -11.63 7.88 -11.24
C ILE A 165 -11.56 9.40 -11.05
N MET A 166 -11.11 9.90 -9.89
CA MET A 166 -10.97 11.34 -9.64
C MET A 166 -9.98 11.98 -10.60
N LEU A 167 -8.82 11.36 -10.82
CA LEU A 167 -7.81 11.84 -11.76
C LEU A 167 -8.31 11.84 -13.20
N PHE A 168 -9.07 10.81 -13.59
CA PHE A 168 -9.67 10.72 -14.91
C PHE A 168 -10.68 11.85 -15.16
N ILE A 169 -11.53 12.17 -14.17
CA ILE A 169 -12.47 13.29 -14.25
C ILE A 169 -11.72 14.61 -14.42
N ILE A 170 -10.65 14.84 -13.67
CA ILE A 170 -9.81 16.04 -13.80
C ILE A 170 -9.16 16.12 -15.18
N ALA A 171 -8.59 15.01 -15.67
CA ALA A 171 -7.97 14.94 -16.99
C ALA A 171 -8.97 15.26 -18.11
N LEU A 172 -10.17 14.67 -18.03
CA LEU A 172 -11.25 14.96 -18.99
C LEU A 172 -11.62 16.44 -18.98
N ASN A 173 -11.80 17.04 -17.82
CA ASN A 173 -12.13 18.46 -17.73
C ASN A 173 -11.02 19.35 -18.30
N LEU A 174 -9.75 19.05 -18.04
CA LEU A 174 -8.60 19.79 -18.58
C LEU A 174 -8.52 19.74 -20.11
N VAL A 175 -8.93 18.61 -20.70
CA VAL A 175 -8.85 18.43 -22.17
C VAL A 175 -10.11 18.94 -22.88
N PHE A 176 -11.29 18.57 -22.35
CA PHE A 176 -12.56 18.85 -23.05
C PHE A 176 -13.06 20.28 -22.88
N TYR A 177 -12.68 20.99 -21.81
CA TYR A 177 -13.10 22.36 -21.59
C TYR A 177 -12.73 23.27 -22.79
N GLU A 178 -11.52 23.13 -23.32
CA GLU A 178 -11.05 23.94 -24.44
C GLU A 178 -11.75 23.58 -25.77
N LYS A 179 -12.18 22.34 -25.91
CA LYS A 179 -12.93 21.89 -27.07
C LYS A 179 -14.34 22.48 -27.08
N SER A 180 -14.98 22.55 -25.91
CA SER A 180 -16.34 23.11 -25.78
C SER A 180 -16.39 24.63 -26.03
N GLU A 181 -15.32 25.34 -25.66
CA GLU A 181 -15.23 26.79 -25.78
C GLU A 181 -14.63 27.27 -27.15
N ASN A 182 -14.39 26.35 -28.10
CA ASN A 182 -13.74 26.64 -29.40
C ASN A 182 -12.36 27.34 -29.30
N GLN A 183 -11.74 27.33 -28.14
CA GLN A 183 -10.45 27.98 -27.87
C GLN A 183 -9.28 27.26 -28.56
N LEU A 184 -9.45 26.01 -28.96
CA LEU A 184 -8.42 25.21 -29.63
C LEU A 184 -7.92 25.83 -30.94
N ALA A 185 -8.78 26.51 -31.68
CA ALA A 185 -8.41 27.13 -32.93
C ALA A 185 -7.44 28.32 -32.71
N LEU A 186 -7.70 29.15 -31.71
CA LEU A 186 -6.86 30.28 -31.31
C LEU A 186 -5.51 29.85 -30.76
N LEU A 187 -5.50 28.80 -29.96
CA LEU A 187 -4.28 28.25 -29.33
C LEU A 187 -3.34 27.57 -30.33
N ARG A 188 -3.88 27.06 -31.45
CA ARG A 188 -3.08 26.44 -32.52
C ARG A 188 -2.28 27.43 -33.35
N THR A 189 -2.67 28.70 -33.36
CA THR A 189 -2.02 29.74 -34.19
C THR A 189 -0.71 30.24 -33.60
N THR A 190 -0.47 30.08 -32.31
CA THR A 190 0.74 30.56 -31.64
C THR A 190 1.62 29.41 -31.12
N ALA A 191 2.83 29.26 -31.71
CA ALA A 191 3.76 28.20 -31.32
C ALA A 191 4.22 28.32 -29.83
N ARG A 192 4.38 29.53 -29.33
CA ARG A 192 4.77 29.81 -27.93
C ARG A 192 3.62 29.55 -26.95
N GLY A 193 2.38 29.84 -27.33
CA GLY A 193 1.19 29.60 -26.52
C GLY A 193 0.92 28.12 -26.30
N ARG A 194 1.12 27.27 -27.32
CA ARG A 194 0.97 25.80 -27.17
C ARG A 194 1.91 25.20 -26.11
N ARG A 195 3.19 25.60 -26.14
CA ARG A 195 4.19 25.05 -25.23
C ARG A 195 3.93 25.43 -23.76
N GLN A 196 3.56 26.69 -23.54
CA GLN A 196 3.19 27.20 -22.23
C GLN A 196 1.91 26.56 -21.69
N LEU A 197 0.90 26.42 -22.55
CA LEU A 197 -0.36 25.78 -22.17
C LEU A 197 -0.16 24.29 -21.79
N MET A 198 0.58 23.53 -22.59
CA MET A 198 0.89 22.12 -22.29
C MET A 198 1.67 22.00 -20.97
N ALA A 199 2.67 22.85 -20.75
CA ALA A 199 3.41 22.88 -19.49
C ALA A 199 2.51 23.20 -18.29
N SER A 200 1.60 24.18 -18.43
CA SER A 200 0.64 24.54 -17.37
C SER A 200 -0.33 23.40 -17.06
N LYS A 201 -0.86 22.72 -18.07
CA LYS A 201 -1.74 21.57 -17.88
C LYS A 201 -1.02 20.40 -17.20
N SER A 202 0.20 20.08 -17.64
CA SER A 202 1.01 19.06 -17.02
C SER A 202 1.30 19.40 -15.55
N PHE A 203 1.61 20.65 -15.26
CA PHE A 203 1.83 21.10 -13.88
C PHE A 203 0.57 20.96 -13.02
N VAL A 204 -0.60 21.38 -13.54
CA VAL A 204 -1.88 21.25 -12.83
C VAL A 204 -2.24 19.79 -12.61
N MET A 205 -1.99 18.89 -13.58
CA MET A 205 -2.18 17.44 -13.39
C MET A 205 -1.28 16.88 -12.31
N ILE A 206 0.00 17.21 -12.29
CA ILE A 206 0.93 16.75 -11.25
C ILE A 206 0.45 17.23 -9.87
N MET A 207 0.07 18.51 -9.76
CA MET A 207 -0.48 19.06 -8.52
C MET A 207 -1.76 18.34 -8.09
N ALA A 208 -2.65 18.02 -9.04
CA ALA A 208 -3.88 17.28 -8.76
C ALA A 208 -3.58 15.85 -8.26
N VAL A 209 -2.63 15.15 -8.89
CA VAL A 209 -2.19 13.81 -8.44
C VAL A 209 -1.70 13.89 -7.00
N VAL A 210 -0.77 14.79 -6.70
CA VAL A 210 -0.22 14.93 -5.34
C VAL A 210 -1.32 15.25 -4.33
N LEU A 211 -2.21 16.19 -4.66
CA LEU A 211 -3.27 16.62 -3.74
C LEU A 211 -4.28 15.48 -3.48
N ILE A 212 -4.74 14.79 -4.52
CA ILE A 212 -5.72 13.69 -4.39
C ILE A 212 -5.10 12.54 -3.59
N THR A 213 -3.86 12.16 -3.92
CA THR A 213 -3.16 11.11 -3.18
C THR A 213 -3.04 11.48 -1.70
N LEU A 214 -2.55 12.67 -1.38
CA LEU A 214 -2.43 13.11 0.01
C LEU A 214 -3.77 13.14 0.75
N LEU A 215 -4.86 13.56 0.09
CA LEU A 215 -6.19 13.59 0.69
C LEU A 215 -6.73 12.19 0.94
N LEU A 216 -6.73 11.31 -0.06
CA LEU A 216 -7.31 9.97 0.06
C LEU A 216 -6.52 9.10 1.05
N TYR A 217 -5.20 9.02 0.91
CA TYR A 217 -4.37 8.24 1.81
C TYR A 217 -4.24 8.88 3.20
N GLY A 218 -4.33 10.23 3.27
CA GLY A 218 -4.42 10.94 4.55
C GLY A 218 -5.70 10.60 5.32
N ILE A 219 -6.84 10.51 4.63
CA ILE A 219 -8.11 10.06 5.23
C ILE A 219 -7.99 8.60 5.69
N ASN A 220 -7.42 7.71 4.87
CA ASN A 220 -7.19 6.32 5.26
C ASN A 220 -6.27 6.22 6.49
N ALA A 221 -5.24 7.04 6.57
CA ALA A 221 -4.37 7.10 7.74
C ALA A 221 -5.14 7.51 9.00
N VAL A 222 -6.01 8.50 8.92
CA VAL A 222 -6.87 8.92 10.05
C VAL A 222 -7.81 7.78 10.45
N ILE A 223 -8.44 7.11 9.49
CA ILE A 223 -9.31 5.95 9.76
C ILE A 223 -8.50 4.83 10.45
N SER A 224 -7.31 4.54 9.93
CA SER A 224 -6.44 3.51 10.51
C SER A 224 -6.04 3.84 11.95
N MET A 225 -5.74 5.09 12.26
CA MET A 225 -5.42 5.51 13.62
C MET A 225 -6.63 5.45 14.59
N CYS A 226 -7.86 5.57 14.06
CA CYS A 226 -9.08 5.55 14.88
C CYS A 226 -9.64 4.15 15.12
N PHE A 227 -9.48 3.24 14.17
CA PHE A 227 -10.20 1.96 14.14
C PHE A 227 -9.31 0.72 14.20
N TYR A 228 -8.02 0.87 13.95
CA TYR A 228 -7.04 -0.20 14.06
C TYR A 228 -6.11 0.00 15.26
N ASN A 229 -5.32 -0.99 15.59
CA ASN A 229 -4.29 -0.86 16.61
C ASN A 229 -3.26 0.22 16.22
N PRO A 230 -2.65 0.89 17.21
CA PRO A 230 -1.69 1.95 16.94
C PRO A 230 -0.55 1.44 16.07
N ILE A 231 -0.29 2.14 14.96
CA ILE A 231 0.79 1.80 14.03
C ILE A 231 2.13 2.09 14.70
N ASN A 232 2.92 1.06 14.94
CA ASN A 232 4.27 1.23 15.45
C ASN A 232 5.25 1.51 14.30
N LEU A 233 5.43 2.77 13.96
CA LEU A 233 6.37 3.21 12.91
C LEU A 233 7.86 2.98 13.26
N LYS A 234 8.17 2.57 14.48
CA LYS A 234 9.55 2.27 14.90
C LYS A 234 9.94 0.82 14.66
N SER A 235 8.96 -0.06 14.48
CA SER A 235 9.22 -1.46 14.17
C SER A 235 9.87 -1.59 12.81
N PRO A 236 10.81 -2.54 12.64
CA PRO A 236 11.41 -2.82 11.35
C PRO A 236 10.35 -3.14 10.30
N LEU A 237 10.57 -2.71 9.06
CA LEU A 237 9.63 -2.98 7.96
C LEU A 237 9.42 -4.48 7.73
N GLN A 238 10.40 -5.30 8.11
CA GLN A 238 10.35 -6.76 8.10
C GLN A 238 9.32 -7.36 9.06
N SER A 239 8.80 -6.57 10.00
CA SER A 239 7.69 -6.96 10.87
C SER A 239 6.35 -7.02 10.13
N VAL A 240 6.26 -6.49 8.92
CA VAL A 240 5.07 -6.53 8.09
C VAL A 240 5.08 -7.78 7.23
N TYR A 241 4.09 -8.64 7.42
CA TYR A 241 3.98 -9.97 6.78
C TYR A 241 4.14 -9.99 5.26
N LEU A 242 3.78 -8.92 4.55
CA LEU A 242 3.92 -8.82 3.09
C LEU A 242 5.36 -9.03 2.56
N TYR A 243 6.36 -8.94 3.42
CA TYR A 243 7.76 -9.15 3.03
C TYR A 243 8.25 -10.59 3.21
N TYR A 244 7.36 -11.52 3.62
CA TYR A 244 7.67 -12.95 3.80
C TYR A 244 7.11 -13.84 2.67
N GLY A 245 6.32 -13.27 1.75
CA GLY A 245 5.67 -14.02 0.68
C GLY A 245 6.46 -14.07 -0.62
#